data_399598794494fb5159a70d726b8d5c41
#
_entry.id   399598794494fb5159a70d726b8d5c41
#
_cell.length_a   1.000
_cell.length_b   1.000
_cell.length_c   1.000
_cell.angle_alpha   90.00
_cell.angle_beta   90.00
_cell.angle_gamma   90.00
#
_symmetry.space_group_name_H-M   'P 1'
#
loop_
_entity.id
_entity.type
_entity.pdbx_description
1 polymer ?
#
loop_
_entity_poly.entity_id
_entity_poly.type
_entity_poly.pdbx_seq_one_letter_code
_entity_poly.pdbx_strand_id
1 'polypeptide(L)'
;MNDAPGIALSLPGIAVIGGGPAGLMAAETIRAAGIEVDVFDAMGSVGRKFLIAGKGGLNVTHSEARPAFDTRYRERAREVGAWLDEFDADALREWARGFGIETYVGSAGRVFPMDRKAAPLLRGWVRRLRESGVRFHLRHRWLGWDGDGRLRFDTPAGASCLHAGATILALGGGSWPQLGSDGAWVGAMSEAGIDIAPLRPSNCGFDVGWSAHLAQRFAGAPLKPVIARWHDAEGREHALQGECVLTETGIEGSVIYAISADLRETITRDGSAMLHLDLAPGRDVTRLCEALSMPRGKRSLGEWLRRQAALDAAKAVLVFEVLGSDAGNDIDRLASTIKRLPLRLLRPRPISEAISSAGGVRLGALDDTSMLRAMPGVFCAGEMLDWEAPTGGYLLQACFASGLRAGLGAVAWMQR
;
A
#
# COMPACT_ATOMS: atom_id res chain seq x y z
N MET A 1 -2.79 8.24 -43.26
CA MET A 1 -4.02 8.35 -42.49
C MET A 1 -4.02 9.73 -41.88
N ASN A 2 -4.99 10.58 -42.21
CA ASN A 2 -5.01 11.99 -41.83
C ASN A 2 -5.18 12.12 -40.31
N ASP A 3 -4.14 12.54 -39.59
CA ASP A 3 -4.28 13.13 -38.27
C ASP A 3 -4.94 14.50 -38.46
N ALA A 4 -6.23 14.56 -38.19
CA ALA A 4 -6.88 15.86 -38.00
C ALA A 4 -6.21 16.54 -36.79
N PRO A 5 -5.76 17.80 -36.91
CA PRO A 5 -5.16 18.51 -35.79
C PRO A 5 -6.21 18.66 -34.68
N GLY A 6 -6.12 17.86 -33.64
CA GLY A 6 -6.91 18.04 -32.42
C GLY A 6 -6.69 19.48 -31.91
N ILE A 7 -7.74 20.13 -31.49
CA ILE A 7 -7.68 21.49 -30.94
C ILE A 7 -6.68 21.49 -29.79
N ALA A 8 -5.55 22.16 -29.95
CA ALA A 8 -4.54 22.29 -28.92
C ALA A 8 -5.11 23.23 -27.84
N LEU A 9 -5.56 22.64 -26.73
CA LEU A 9 -5.99 23.39 -25.55
C LEU A 9 -4.72 23.88 -24.81
N SER A 10 -4.67 25.16 -24.47
CA SER A 10 -3.62 25.73 -23.61
C SER A 10 -4.25 26.04 -22.25
N LEU A 11 -3.67 25.50 -21.17
CA LEU A 11 -4.00 25.87 -19.81
C LEU A 11 -2.90 26.80 -19.27
N PRO A 12 -3.21 28.04 -18.92
CA PRO A 12 -2.25 28.94 -18.30
C PRO A 12 -1.83 28.50 -16.89
N GLY A 13 -2.63 27.62 -16.28
CA GLY A 13 -2.43 27.07 -14.93
C GLY A 13 -1.65 25.76 -14.90
N ILE A 14 -1.89 24.99 -13.84
CA ILE A 14 -1.19 23.71 -13.57
C ILE A 14 -2.13 22.54 -13.84
N ALA A 15 -1.64 21.56 -14.60
CA ALA A 15 -2.32 20.28 -14.80
C ALA A 15 -1.87 19.27 -13.74
N VAL A 16 -2.81 18.69 -13.00
CA VAL A 16 -2.57 17.58 -12.06
C VAL A 16 -3.15 16.30 -12.67
N ILE A 17 -2.29 15.31 -12.91
CA ILE A 17 -2.67 14.04 -13.54
C ILE A 17 -2.75 12.96 -12.47
N GLY A 18 -3.99 12.51 -12.19
CA GLY A 18 -4.32 11.56 -11.14
C GLY A 18 -5.02 12.21 -9.95
N GLY A 19 -6.31 11.90 -9.76
CA GLY A 19 -7.17 12.40 -8.67
C GLY A 19 -7.10 11.51 -7.41
N GLY A 20 -5.94 10.92 -7.10
CA GLY A 20 -5.66 10.24 -5.84
C GLY A 20 -5.29 11.22 -4.71
N PRO A 21 -4.98 10.71 -3.48
CA PRO A 21 -4.65 11.58 -2.34
C PRO A 21 -3.52 12.57 -2.63
N ALA A 22 -2.46 12.15 -3.31
CA ALA A 22 -1.34 13.03 -3.65
C ALA A 22 -1.76 14.13 -4.64
N GLY A 23 -2.47 13.79 -5.71
CA GLY A 23 -2.92 14.77 -6.70
C GLY A 23 -3.96 15.75 -6.14
N LEU A 24 -4.88 15.29 -5.30
CA LEU A 24 -5.87 16.16 -4.65
C LEU A 24 -5.21 17.12 -3.66
N MET A 25 -4.17 16.67 -2.90
CA MET A 25 -3.42 17.54 -2.01
C MET A 25 -2.61 18.58 -2.80
N ALA A 26 -1.96 18.17 -3.88
CA ALA A 26 -1.27 19.10 -4.78
C ALA A 26 -2.24 20.16 -5.34
N ALA A 27 -3.41 19.75 -5.82
CA ALA A 27 -4.42 20.67 -6.33
C ALA A 27 -4.90 21.66 -5.26
N GLU A 28 -5.09 21.23 -4.02
CA GLU A 28 -5.44 22.08 -2.88
C GLU A 28 -4.34 23.12 -2.61
N THR A 29 -3.09 22.68 -2.57
CA THR A 29 -1.92 23.55 -2.36
C THR A 29 -1.81 24.63 -3.44
N ILE A 30 -1.98 24.25 -4.71
CA ILE A 30 -1.93 25.17 -5.85
C ILE A 30 -3.06 26.21 -5.76
N ARG A 31 -4.27 25.75 -5.43
CA ARG A 31 -5.42 26.69 -5.32
C ARG A 31 -5.28 27.64 -4.13
N ALA A 32 -4.69 27.20 -3.04
CA ALA A 32 -4.39 28.08 -1.90
C ALA A 32 -3.43 29.22 -2.27
N ALA A 33 -2.55 29.01 -3.27
CA ALA A 33 -1.68 30.05 -3.84
C ALA A 33 -2.35 30.92 -4.92
N GLY A 34 -3.65 30.72 -5.20
CA GLY A 34 -4.41 31.50 -6.18
C GLY A 34 -4.20 31.07 -7.64
N ILE A 35 -3.42 30.02 -7.94
CA ILE A 35 -3.15 29.56 -9.30
C ILE A 35 -4.29 28.65 -9.78
N GLU A 36 -4.66 28.76 -11.07
CA GLU A 36 -5.62 27.86 -11.69
C GLU A 36 -5.09 26.44 -11.76
N VAL A 37 -5.95 25.44 -11.50
CA VAL A 37 -5.60 24.03 -11.53
C VAL A 37 -6.70 23.17 -12.13
N ASP A 38 -6.28 22.26 -13.01
CA ASP A 38 -7.11 21.25 -13.66
C ASP A 38 -6.66 19.86 -13.22
N VAL A 39 -7.56 19.06 -12.66
CA VAL A 39 -7.28 17.69 -12.24
C VAL A 39 -7.84 16.72 -13.29
N PHE A 40 -6.98 15.92 -13.88
CA PHE A 40 -7.31 14.88 -14.86
C PHE A 40 -7.27 13.51 -14.21
N ASP A 41 -8.30 12.71 -14.40
CA ASP A 41 -8.35 11.33 -13.88
C ASP A 41 -8.91 10.38 -14.94
N ALA A 42 -8.24 9.23 -15.11
CA ALA A 42 -8.66 8.21 -16.07
C ALA A 42 -10.01 7.57 -15.70
N MET A 43 -10.43 7.68 -14.45
CA MET A 43 -11.64 7.05 -13.94
C MET A 43 -12.83 8.00 -13.95
N GLY A 44 -14.03 7.45 -13.78
CA GLY A 44 -15.27 8.23 -13.70
C GLY A 44 -15.48 9.00 -12.37
N SER A 45 -14.54 8.89 -11.43
CA SER A 45 -14.50 9.64 -10.16
C SER A 45 -13.10 9.60 -9.58
N VAL A 46 -12.73 10.67 -8.86
CA VAL A 46 -11.45 10.74 -8.13
C VAL A 46 -11.48 9.92 -6.82
N GLY A 47 -10.32 9.61 -6.25
CA GLY A 47 -10.17 9.01 -4.93
C GLY A 47 -10.66 7.57 -4.80
N ARG A 48 -10.77 6.79 -5.87
CA ARG A 48 -11.35 5.44 -5.85
C ARG A 48 -10.56 4.48 -4.96
N LYS A 49 -9.23 4.44 -5.06
CA LYS A 49 -8.37 3.62 -4.20
C LYS A 49 -8.43 4.08 -2.73
N PHE A 50 -8.55 5.39 -2.49
CA PHE A 50 -8.76 5.95 -1.15
C PHE A 50 -10.05 5.45 -0.49
N LEU A 51 -11.15 5.36 -1.26
CA LEU A 51 -12.42 4.81 -0.75
C LEU A 51 -12.31 3.33 -0.37
N ILE A 52 -11.58 2.53 -1.14
CA ILE A 52 -11.36 1.11 -0.85
C ILE A 52 -10.46 0.92 0.39
N ALA A 53 -9.46 1.77 0.57
CA ALA A 53 -8.62 1.75 1.78
C ALA A 53 -9.43 1.93 3.06
N GLY A 54 -10.60 2.57 2.99
CA GLY A 54 -11.55 2.72 4.10
C GLY A 54 -12.50 1.54 4.33
N LYS A 55 -12.45 0.45 3.55
CA LYS A 55 -13.43 -0.66 3.63
C LYS A 55 -13.40 -1.40 4.97
N GLY A 56 -12.22 -1.53 5.60
CA GLY A 56 -12.03 -2.08 6.96
C GLY A 56 -11.95 -1.00 8.05
N GLY A 57 -12.16 0.27 7.70
CA GLY A 57 -11.94 1.46 8.52
C GLY A 57 -10.75 2.25 8.00
N LEU A 58 -10.99 3.51 7.61
CA LEU A 58 -9.97 4.40 7.06
C LEU A 58 -8.90 4.70 8.11
N ASN A 59 -7.71 4.17 7.94
CA ASN A 59 -6.54 4.55 8.72
C ASN A 59 -5.78 5.66 7.98
N VAL A 60 -5.86 6.89 8.48
CA VAL A 60 -5.33 8.07 7.78
C VAL A 60 -3.85 8.29 8.05
N THR A 61 -3.39 8.01 9.28
CA THR A 61 -1.99 8.14 9.70
C THR A 61 -1.72 7.29 10.95
N HIS A 62 -0.58 7.46 11.59
CA HIS A 62 -0.18 6.76 12.80
C HIS A 62 0.31 7.76 13.85
N SER A 63 0.09 7.46 15.14
CA SER A 63 0.50 8.32 16.27
C SER A 63 1.92 8.05 16.80
N GLU A 64 2.68 7.24 16.09
CA GLU A 64 4.07 6.91 16.41
C GLU A 64 4.94 8.16 16.32
N ALA A 65 5.91 8.28 17.23
CA ALA A 65 6.86 9.41 17.22
C ALA A 65 7.69 9.42 15.93
N ARG A 66 8.03 10.62 15.43
CA ARG A 66 8.69 10.83 14.14
C ARG A 66 9.92 9.95 13.88
N PRO A 67 10.89 9.80 14.81
CA PRO A 67 12.04 8.94 14.54
C PRO A 67 11.67 7.48 14.21
N ALA A 68 10.68 6.92 14.90
CA ALA A 68 10.19 5.57 14.62
C ALA A 68 9.29 5.54 13.38
N PHE A 69 8.46 6.56 13.18
CA PHE A 69 7.59 6.71 12.02
C PHE A 69 8.42 6.74 10.72
N ASP A 70 9.49 7.53 10.68
CA ASP A 70 10.34 7.68 9.50
C ASP A 70 10.98 6.35 9.08
N THR A 71 11.37 5.49 10.04
CA THR A 71 11.95 4.17 9.74
C THR A 71 11.00 3.24 8.99
N ARG A 72 9.69 3.53 9.00
CA ARG A 72 8.69 2.72 8.25
C ARG A 72 8.86 2.82 6.73
N TYR A 73 9.58 3.84 6.25
CA TYR A 73 9.90 4.02 4.84
C TYR A 73 11.25 3.42 4.45
N ARG A 74 11.83 2.58 5.33
CA ARG A 74 13.02 1.76 5.06
C ARG A 74 14.19 2.62 4.57
N GLU A 75 14.80 2.26 3.43
CA GLU A 75 15.90 3.00 2.81
C GLU A 75 15.51 4.41 2.34
N ARG A 76 14.22 4.73 2.26
CA ARG A 76 13.70 6.06 1.89
C ARG A 76 13.29 6.91 3.11
N ALA A 77 13.64 6.47 4.31
CA ALA A 77 13.29 7.17 5.55
C ALA A 77 13.73 8.64 5.56
N ARG A 78 14.88 8.96 4.98
CA ARG A 78 15.40 10.32 4.91
C ARG A 78 14.60 11.22 3.98
N GLU A 79 14.36 10.74 2.76
CA GLU A 79 13.65 11.52 1.73
C GLU A 79 12.18 11.70 2.10
N VAL A 80 11.51 10.63 2.52
CA VAL A 80 10.12 10.73 2.96
C VAL A 80 10.01 11.52 4.27
N GLY A 81 10.96 11.36 5.19
CA GLY A 81 11.07 12.18 6.41
C GLY A 81 11.06 13.68 6.11
N ALA A 82 11.80 14.12 5.07
CA ALA A 82 11.78 15.52 4.63
C ALA A 82 10.39 15.99 4.13
N TRP A 83 9.59 15.09 3.52
CA TRP A 83 8.21 15.44 3.16
C TRP A 83 7.33 15.56 4.40
N LEU A 84 7.55 14.70 5.39
CA LEU A 84 6.81 14.70 6.65
C LEU A 84 7.17 15.90 7.55
N ASP A 85 8.32 16.56 7.36
CA ASP A 85 8.64 17.80 8.02
C ASP A 85 7.70 18.94 7.58
N GLU A 86 7.17 18.86 6.37
CA GLU A 86 6.21 19.82 5.82
C GLU A 86 4.75 19.45 6.15
N PHE A 87 4.45 18.15 6.28
CA PHE A 87 3.08 17.67 6.54
C PHE A 87 3.12 16.34 7.31
N ASP A 88 3.15 16.42 8.61
CA ASP A 88 3.22 15.28 9.53
C ASP A 88 1.83 14.72 9.92
N ALA A 89 1.82 13.79 10.87
CA ALA A 89 0.59 13.15 11.34
C ALA A 89 -0.36 14.12 12.05
N ASP A 90 0.16 15.11 12.77
CA ASP A 90 -0.66 16.12 13.47
C ASP A 90 -1.23 17.13 12.47
N ALA A 91 -0.43 17.56 11.48
CA ALA A 91 -0.91 18.39 10.37
C ALA A 91 -2.04 17.69 9.57
N LEU A 92 -1.92 16.38 9.31
CA LEU A 92 -2.98 15.62 8.65
C LEU A 92 -4.26 15.54 9.49
N ARG A 93 -4.15 15.36 10.79
CA ARG A 93 -5.31 15.34 11.70
C ARG A 93 -6.00 16.71 11.75
N GLU A 94 -5.22 17.80 11.81
CA GLU A 94 -5.75 19.16 11.77
C GLU A 94 -6.43 19.47 10.43
N TRP A 95 -5.81 19.05 9.33
CA TRP A 95 -6.41 19.17 7.99
C TRP A 95 -7.76 18.43 7.90
N ALA A 96 -7.86 17.21 8.47
CA ALA A 96 -9.11 16.44 8.52
C ALA A 96 -10.17 17.17 9.38
N ARG A 97 -9.76 17.78 10.51
CA ARG A 97 -10.64 18.59 11.37
C ARG A 97 -11.22 19.80 10.62
N GLY A 98 -10.46 20.38 9.68
CA GLY A 98 -10.93 21.42 8.76
C GLY A 98 -12.14 21.04 7.89
N PHE A 99 -12.49 19.73 7.83
CA PHE A 99 -13.73 19.22 7.22
C PHE A 99 -14.79 18.81 8.25
N GLY A 100 -14.59 19.10 9.53
CA GLY A 100 -15.43 18.62 10.62
C GLY A 100 -15.24 17.12 10.90
N ILE A 101 -14.12 16.53 10.48
CA ILE A 101 -13.78 15.13 10.70
C ILE A 101 -12.82 15.00 11.88
N GLU A 102 -13.37 14.69 13.05
CA GLU A 102 -12.57 14.36 14.22
C GLU A 102 -11.91 12.99 14.08
N THR A 103 -10.71 12.84 14.66
CA THR A 103 -9.92 11.61 14.60
C THR A 103 -9.58 11.10 16.00
N TYR A 104 -9.45 9.78 16.13
CA TYR A 104 -9.00 9.15 17.36
C TYR A 104 -7.84 8.18 17.10
N VAL A 105 -7.06 7.91 18.15
CA VAL A 105 -5.97 6.93 18.11
C VAL A 105 -6.49 5.59 18.63
N GLY A 106 -6.38 4.56 17.80
CA GLY A 106 -6.69 3.17 18.17
C GLY A 106 -5.60 2.51 19.01
N SER A 107 -5.87 1.32 19.55
CA SER A 107 -4.96 0.61 20.47
C SER A 107 -3.57 0.28 19.91
N ALA A 108 -3.43 0.21 18.58
CA ALA A 108 -2.15 -0.03 17.90
C ALA A 108 -1.52 1.24 17.33
N GLY A 109 -1.87 2.42 17.82
CA GLY A 109 -1.34 3.71 17.35
C GLY A 109 -1.92 4.19 16.01
N ARG A 110 -2.77 3.42 15.35
CA ARG A 110 -3.42 3.81 14.09
C ARG A 110 -4.44 4.92 14.32
N VAL A 111 -4.45 5.92 13.45
CA VAL A 111 -5.36 7.07 13.54
C VAL A 111 -6.52 6.90 12.58
N PHE A 112 -7.75 6.98 13.09
CA PHE A 112 -8.99 6.81 12.34
C PHE A 112 -9.90 8.02 12.48
N PRO A 113 -10.69 8.39 11.46
CA PRO A 113 -11.88 9.21 11.66
C PRO A 113 -12.83 8.56 12.67
N MET A 114 -13.59 9.34 13.41
CA MET A 114 -14.54 8.82 14.43
C MET A 114 -15.54 7.82 13.86
N ASP A 115 -16.00 8.03 12.63
CA ASP A 115 -16.91 7.12 11.93
C ASP A 115 -16.19 6.00 11.15
N ARG A 116 -14.86 6.03 11.12
CA ARG A 116 -13.97 5.09 10.39
C ARG A 116 -14.18 5.03 8.87
N LYS A 117 -14.90 6.00 8.28
CA LYS A 117 -15.27 6.00 6.85
C LYS A 117 -14.43 6.95 6.03
N ALA A 118 -14.04 6.52 4.83
CA ALA A 118 -13.33 7.36 3.86
C ALA A 118 -14.25 8.34 3.13
N ALA A 119 -15.50 7.93 2.89
CA ALA A 119 -16.40 8.66 2.00
C ALA A 119 -16.80 10.08 2.50
N PRO A 120 -17.05 10.33 3.79
CA PRO A 120 -17.33 11.69 4.26
C PRO A 120 -16.15 12.64 4.04
N LEU A 121 -14.93 12.19 4.36
CA LEU A 121 -13.72 12.98 4.17
C LEU A 121 -13.49 13.30 2.70
N LEU A 122 -13.54 12.30 1.81
CA LEU A 122 -13.34 12.51 0.38
C LEU A 122 -14.40 13.44 -0.23
N ARG A 123 -15.68 13.29 0.15
CA ARG A 123 -16.75 14.17 -0.33
C ARG A 123 -16.56 15.61 0.12
N GLY A 124 -16.21 15.82 1.39
CA GLY A 124 -15.90 17.14 1.92
C GLY A 124 -14.73 17.78 1.16
N TRP A 125 -13.68 17.01 0.93
CA TRP A 125 -12.48 17.46 0.22
C TRP A 125 -12.76 17.84 -1.23
N VAL A 126 -13.40 16.96 -2.01
CA VAL A 126 -13.74 17.24 -3.41
C VAL A 126 -14.70 18.44 -3.53
N ARG A 127 -15.65 18.60 -2.60
CA ARG A 127 -16.52 19.77 -2.54
C ARG A 127 -15.71 21.05 -2.34
N ARG A 128 -14.83 21.10 -1.32
CA ARG A 128 -13.95 22.25 -1.05
C ARG A 128 -13.10 22.62 -2.26
N LEU A 129 -12.51 21.62 -2.93
CA LEU A 129 -11.72 21.84 -4.14
C LEU A 129 -12.55 22.46 -5.28
N ARG A 130 -13.78 21.99 -5.51
CA ARG A 130 -14.68 22.56 -6.51
C ARG A 130 -15.10 23.98 -6.17
N GLU A 131 -15.46 24.23 -4.92
CA GLU A 131 -15.82 25.57 -4.42
C GLU A 131 -14.65 26.55 -4.53
N SER A 132 -13.42 26.09 -4.39
CA SER A 132 -12.22 26.90 -4.61
C SER A 132 -11.86 27.11 -6.09
N GLY A 133 -12.59 26.48 -7.04
CA GLY A 133 -12.38 26.64 -8.47
C GLY A 133 -11.50 25.59 -9.14
N VAL A 134 -11.23 24.45 -8.50
CA VAL A 134 -10.55 23.30 -9.16
C VAL A 134 -11.49 22.69 -10.20
N ARG A 135 -11.01 22.57 -11.43
CA ARG A 135 -11.73 21.90 -12.53
C ARG A 135 -11.33 20.43 -12.59
N PHE A 136 -12.32 19.53 -12.67
CA PHE A 136 -12.11 18.08 -12.73
C PHE A 136 -12.48 17.53 -14.10
N HIS A 137 -11.51 16.90 -14.76
CA HIS A 137 -11.65 16.23 -16.05
C HIS A 137 -11.59 14.71 -15.83
N LEU A 138 -12.75 14.08 -15.69
CA LEU A 138 -12.89 12.65 -15.45
C LEU A 138 -12.89 11.87 -16.77
N ARG A 139 -12.48 10.61 -16.74
CA ARG A 139 -12.30 9.75 -17.93
C ARG A 139 -11.32 10.35 -18.94
N HIS A 140 -10.29 11.03 -18.44
CA HIS A 140 -9.18 11.56 -19.19
C HIS A 140 -7.93 10.76 -18.82
N ARG A 141 -7.60 9.76 -19.65
CA ARG A 141 -6.42 8.92 -19.45
C ARG A 141 -5.21 9.57 -20.09
N TRP A 142 -4.22 9.89 -19.27
CA TRP A 142 -2.94 10.39 -19.76
C TRP A 142 -2.16 9.28 -20.46
N LEU A 143 -1.56 9.60 -21.63
CA LEU A 143 -0.85 8.69 -22.51
C LEU A 143 0.62 9.11 -22.73
N GLY A 144 1.15 10.02 -21.93
CA GLY A 144 2.49 10.57 -22.12
C GLY A 144 2.47 11.94 -22.80
N TRP A 145 3.55 12.24 -23.48
CA TRP A 145 3.72 13.48 -24.21
C TRP A 145 3.76 13.23 -25.71
N ASP A 146 3.47 14.24 -26.51
CA ASP A 146 3.73 14.23 -27.94
C ASP A 146 5.12 14.79 -28.27
N GLY A 147 5.47 14.87 -29.57
CA GLY A 147 6.75 15.39 -30.03
C GLY A 147 7.01 16.86 -29.69
N ASP A 148 5.97 17.63 -29.38
CA ASP A 148 6.07 19.04 -28.98
C ASP A 148 6.04 19.22 -27.45
N GLY A 149 6.06 18.11 -26.67
CA GLY A 149 6.03 18.12 -25.21
C GLY A 149 4.64 18.38 -24.61
N ARG A 150 3.55 18.32 -25.41
CA ARG A 150 2.19 18.47 -24.93
C ARG A 150 1.70 17.18 -24.28
N LEU A 151 0.91 17.30 -23.22
CA LEU A 151 0.26 16.18 -22.55
C LEU A 151 -0.78 15.55 -23.50
N ARG A 152 -0.68 14.25 -23.71
CA ARG A 152 -1.62 13.47 -24.53
C ARG A 152 -2.63 12.77 -23.64
N PHE A 153 -3.90 12.84 -24.05
CA PHE A 153 -5.01 12.17 -23.35
C PHE A 153 -5.87 11.36 -24.31
N ASP A 154 -6.36 10.23 -23.83
CA ASP A 154 -7.56 9.59 -24.31
C ASP A 154 -8.75 10.06 -23.48
N THR A 155 -9.78 10.62 -24.16
CA THR A 155 -10.93 11.25 -23.51
C THR A 155 -12.25 10.72 -24.09
N PRO A 156 -13.39 10.95 -23.45
CA PRO A 156 -14.70 10.57 -24.02
C PRO A 156 -14.99 11.22 -25.39
N ALA A 157 -14.32 12.31 -25.72
CA ALA A 157 -14.45 13.00 -27.01
C ALA A 157 -13.38 12.57 -28.05
N GLY A 158 -12.51 11.60 -27.68
CA GLY A 158 -11.38 11.14 -28.50
C GLY A 158 -10.03 11.64 -28.01
N ALA A 159 -8.98 11.48 -28.81
CA ALA A 159 -7.63 11.92 -28.47
C ALA A 159 -7.55 13.45 -28.34
N SER A 160 -6.85 13.91 -27.32
CA SER A 160 -6.65 15.34 -27.05
C SER A 160 -5.21 15.61 -26.64
N CYS A 161 -4.69 16.79 -27.00
CA CYS A 161 -3.40 17.28 -26.57
C CYS A 161 -3.57 18.60 -25.82
N LEU A 162 -2.76 18.77 -24.76
CA LEU A 162 -2.84 19.90 -23.85
C LEU A 162 -1.46 20.44 -23.52
N HIS A 163 -1.27 21.75 -23.57
CA HIS A 163 -0.11 22.44 -23.00
C HIS A 163 -0.51 23.05 -21.65
N ALA A 164 0.29 22.84 -20.60
CA ALA A 164 0.09 23.42 -19.27
C ALA A 164 1.34 24.21 -18.84
N GLY A 165 1.17 25.24 -18.00
CA GLY A 165 2.27 26.00 -17.43
C GLY A 165 3.20 25.18 -16.55
N ALA A 166 2.63 24.21 -15.82
CA ALA A 166 3.36 23.13 -15.14
C ALA A 166 2.47 21.88 -15.04
N THR A 167 3.08 20.74 -14.78
CA THR A 167 2.38 19.45 -14.67
C THR A 167 2.78 18.73 -13.39
N ILE A 168 1.81 18.21 -12.64
CA ILE A 168 2.05 17.27 -11.54
C ILE A 168 1.53 15.89 -11.93
N LEU A 169 2.40 14.90 -11.95
CA LEU A 169 2.06 13.51 -12.13
C LEU A 169 1.85 12.85 -10.76
N ALA A 170 0.63 12.33 -10.51
CA ALA A 170 0.23 11.65 -9.29
C ALA A 170 -0.52 10.35 -9.64
N LEU A 171 0.11 9.54 -10.51
CA LEU A 171 -0.51 8.43 -11.25
C LEU A 171 -0.65 7.14 -10.44
N GLY A 172 -0.18 7.13 -9.18
CA GLY A 172 -0.22 5.96 -8.31
C GLY A 172 0.74 4.85 -8.73
N GLY A 173 0.65 3.69 -8.07
CA GLY A 173 1.46 2.51 -8.40
C GLY A 173 0.78 1.60 -9.43
N GLY A 174 0.97 0.25 -9.26
CA GLY A 174 0.39 -0.78 -10.13
C GLY A 174 -0.61 -1.71 -9.42
N SER A 175 -0.98 -1.41 -8.17
CA SER A 175 -1.93 -2.21 -7.41
C SER A 175 -3.37 -1.71 -7.61
N TRP A 176 -4.33 -2.64 -7.74
CA TRP A 176 -5.75 -2.33 -8.02
C TRP A 176 -5.99 -1.62 -9.36
N PRO A 177 -5.62 -2.24 -10.49
CA PRO A 177 -5.76 -1.63 -11.82
C PRO A 177 -7.21 -1.23 -12.15
N GLN A 178 -8.21 -1.99 -11.66
CA GLN A 178 -9.64 -1.69 -11.81
C GLN A 178 -10.08 -0.39 -11.10
N LEU A 179 -9.23 0.18 -10.24
CA LEU A 179 -9.45 1.46 -9.57
C LEU A 179 -8.61 2.61 -10.15
N GLY A 180 -7.87 2.35 -11.23
CA GLY A 180 -7.05 3.34 -11.93
C GLY A 180 -5.58 3.37 -11.51
N SER A 181 -5.12 2.47 -10.61
CA SER A 181 -3.71 2.31 -10.24
C SER A 181 -3.15 1.08 -10.97
N ASP A 182 -2.86 1.23 -12.27
CA ASP A 182 -2.54 0.15 -13.20
C ASP A 182 -1.07 0.12 -13.65
N GLY A 183 -0.26 1.12 -13.25
CA GLY A 183 1.14 1.22 -13.66
C GLY A 183 1.36 1.52 -15.14
N ALA A 184 0.31 1.81 -15.92
CA ALA A 184 0.40 2.04 -17.37
C ALA A 184 1.30 3.23 -17.74
N TRP A 185 1.52 4.15 -16.80
CA TRP A 185 2.37 5.33 -16.96
C TRP A 185 3.86 4.99 -17.10
N VAL A 186 4.30 3.80 -16.65
CA VAL A 186 5.72 3.39 -16.65
C VAL A 186 6.31 3.44 -18.06
N GLY A 187 5.56 2.96 -19.07
CA GLY A 187 6.02 2.99 -20.47
C GLY A 187 6.33 4.42 -20.95
N ALA A 188 5.36 5.33 -20.80
CA ALA A 188 5.50 6.71 -21.24
C ALA A 188 6.63 7.47 -20.53
N MET A 189 6.81 7.23 -19.22
CA MET A 189 7.92 7.82 -18.46
C MET A 189 9.28 7.25 -18.87
N SER A 190 9.36 5.94 -19.13
CA SER A 190 10.59 5.29 -19.61
C SER A 190 10.99 5.79 -21.00
N GLU A 191 10.01 5.94 -21.91
CA GLU A 191 10.21 6.53 -23.24
C GLU A 191 10.73 7.98 -23.17
N ALA A 192 10.32 8.72 -22.14
CA ALA A 192 10.83 10.06 -21.83
C ALA A 192 12.22 10.06 -21.15
N GLY A 193 12.84 8.89 -20.96
CA GLY A 193 14.17 8.76 -20.36
C GLY A 193 14.22 8.93 -18.84
N ILE A 194 13.07 8.80 -18.15
CA ILE A 194 13.03 8.91 -16.70
C ILE A 194 13.45 7.57 -16.06
N ASP A 195 14.32 7.64 -15.06
CA ASP A 195 14.80 6.47 -14.31
C ASP A 195 13.71 5.94 -13.37
N ILE A 196 13.27 4.70 -13.64
CA ILE A 196 12.16 4.04 -12.93
C ILE A 196 12.62 2.71 -12.36
N ALA A 197 12.45 2.52 -11.07
CA ALA A 197 12.55 1.22 -10.43
C ALA A 197 11.32 0.35 -10.82
N PRO A 198 11.51 -0.93 -11.19
CA PRO A 198 10.40 -1.82 -11.54
C PRO A 198 9.33 -1.86 -10.43
N LEU A 199 8.06 -1.75 -10.82
CA LEU A 199 6.96 -1.89 -9.89
C LEU A 199 6.87 -3.32 -9.35
N ARG A 200 6.75 -3.46 -8.04
CA ARG A 200 6.67 -4.74 -7.32
C ARG A 200 5.52 -4.71 -6.32
N PRO A 201 4.90 -5.88 -5.99
CA PRO A 201 3.87 -5.94 -4.97
C PRO A 201 4.43 -5.55 -3.59
N SER A 202 3.71 -4.70 -2.87
CA SER A 202 3.98 -4.32 -1.48
C SER A 202 2.70 -4.46 -0.66
N ASN A 203 2.82 -4.80 0.63
CA ASN A 203 1.66 -5.17 1.44
C ASN A 203 0.82 -6.28 0.75
N CYS A 204 1.46 -7.37 0.41
CA CYS A 204 0.90 -8.47 -0.37
C CYS A 204 0.88 -9.79 0.39
N GLY A 205 0.07 -10.72 -0.07
CA GLY A 205 0.11 -12.13 0.33
C GLY A 205 1.21 -12.91 -0.39
N PHE A 206 1.38 -14.19 0.00
CA PHE A 206 2.39 -15.09 -0.57
C PHE A 206 1.80 -16.46 -0.85
N ASP A 207 2.23 -17.08 -1.94
CA ASP A 207 1.92 -18.48 -2.25
C ASP A 207 2.77 -19.41 -1.39
N VAL A 208 2.15 -20.50 -0.89
CA VAL A 208 2.79 -21.54 -0.07
C VAL A 208 2.76 -22.89 -0.76
N GLY A 209 1.75 -23.18 -1.58
CA GLY A 209 1.57 -24.46 -2.25
C GLY A 209 0.89 -25.50 -1.34
N TRP A 210 -0.29 -25.12 -0.81
CA TRP A 210 -1.11 -26.00 0.02
C TRP A 210 -1.52 -27.29 -0.66
N SER A 211 -1.80 -28.33 0.15
CA SER A 211 -2.57 -29.49 -0.31
C SER A 211 -3.97 -29.06 -0.79
N ALA A 212 -4.55 -29.82 -1.73
CA ALA A 212 -5.92 -29.56 -2.21
C ALA A 212 -6.95 -29.55 -1.08
N HIS A 213 -6.75 -30.36 -0.04
CA HIS A 213 -7.64 -30.39 1.12
C HIS A 213 -7.64 -29.06 1.88
N LEU A 214 -6.47 -28.47 2.14
CA LEU A 214 -6.35 -27.21 2.86
C LEU A 214 -6.90 -26.06 1.98
N ALA A 215 -6.48 -25.98 0.73
CA ALA A 215 -6.93 -24.98 -0.22
C ALA A 215 -8.47 -24.91 -0.34
N GLN A 216 -9.13 -26.07 -0.51
CA GLN A 216 -10.58 -26.11 -0.73
C GLN A 216 -11.42 -25.85 0.52
N ARG A 217 -10.95 -26.28 1.70
CA ARG A 217 -11.76 -26.26 2.93
C ARG A 217 -11.46 -25.11 3.87
N PHE A 218 -10.27 -24.51 3.78
CA PHE A 218 -9.81 -23.50 4.74
C PHE A 218 -9.42 -22.18 4.11
N ALA A 219 -9.58 -22.01 2.79
CA ALA A 219 -9.43 -20.69 2.17
C ALA A 219 -10.44 -19.70 2.78
N GLY A 220 -9.96 -18.53 3.17
CA GLY A 220 -10.70 -17.50 3.90
C GLY A 220 -10.69 -17.68 5.44
N ALA A 221 -10.12 -18.76 5.97
CA ALA A 221 -10.08 -18.99 7.42
C ALA A 221 -9.05 -18.06 8.11
N PRO A 222 -9.45 -17.32 9.16
CA PRO A 222 -8.53 -16.48 9.91
C PRO A 222 -7.68 -17.30 10.88
N LEU A 223 -6.42 -16.90 11.05
CA LEU A 223 -5.50 -17.40 12.07
C LEU A 223 -5.25 -16.27 13.07
N LYS A 224 -5.76 -16.37 14.28
CA LYS A 224 -5.64 -15.33 15.31
C LYS A 224 -5.78 -15.86 16.74
N PRO A 225 -4.99 -15.30 17.71
CA PRO A 225 -3.76 -14.59 17.43
C PRO A 225 -2.67 -15.54 16.95
N VAL A 226 -1.69 -15.02 16.23
CA VAL A 226 -0.45 -15.71 15.87
C VAL A 226 0.75 -14.80 16.10
N ILE A 227 1.98 -15.35 16.25
CA ILE A 227 3.20 -14.57 16.10
C ILE A 227 3.92 -15.07 14.83
N ALA A 228 4.11 -14.16 13.89
CA ALA A 228 4.94 -14.38 12.72
C ALA A 228 6.42 -14.11 13.08
N ARG A 229 7.32 -15.02 12.71
CA ARG A 229 8.77 -14.87 12.86
C ARG A 229 9.44 -15.05 11.51
N TRP A 230 10.35 -14.15 11.17
CA TRP A 230 11.06 -14.16 9.90
C TRP A 230 12.47 -13.61 10.07
N HIS A 231 13.31 -13.76 9.06
CA HIS A 231 14.62 -13.11 9.01
C HIS A 231 14.61 -12.00 7.96
N ASP A 232 15.23 -10.87 8.28
CA ASP A 232 15.46 -9.81 7.31
C ASP A 232 16.62 -10.13 6.36
N ALA A 233 16.98 -9.19 5.50
CA ALA A 233 18.07 -9.36 4.53
C ALA A 233 19.44 -9.56 5.19
N GLU A 234 19.62 -9.03 6.40
CA GLU A 234 20.82 -9.16 7.22
C GLU A 234 20.85 -10.42 8.08
N GLY A 235 19.82 -11.27 8.00
CA GLY A 235 19.70 -12.51 8.75
C GLY A 235 19.25 -12.33 10.21
N ARG A 236 18.79 -11.14 10.61
CA ARG A 236 18.28 -10.91 11.96
C ARG A 236 16.85 -11.44 12.08
N GLU A 237 16.60 -12.20 13.15
CA GLU A 237 15.24 -12.69 13.42
C GLU A 237 14.35 -11.57 13.98
N HIS A 238 13.17 -11.46 13.41
CA HIS A 238 12.11 -10.56 13.83
C HIS A 238 10.86 -11.32 14.23
N ALA A 239 10.02 -10.72 15.05
CA ALA A 239 8.74 -11.29 15.46
C ALA A 239 7.67 -10.21 15.52
N LEU A 240 6.47 -10.52 15.02
CA LEU A 240 5.32 -9.62 15.06
C LEU A 240 4.05 -10.43 15.40
N GLN A 241 3.35 -9.99 16.42
CA GLN A 241 2.04 -10.57 16.76
C GLN A 241 0.93 -9.91 15.96
N GLY A 242 -0.01 -10.73 15.49
CA GLY A 242 -1.16 -10.24 14.75
C GLY A 242 -2.10 -11.35 14.31
N GLU A 243 -2.72 -11.12 13.16
CA GLU A 243 -3.61 -12.07 12.50
C GLU A 243 -3.27 -12.18 11.02
N CYS A 244 -3.51 -13.34 10.45
CA CYS A 244 -3.42 -13.60 9.04
C CYS A 244 -4.59 -14.48 8.58
N VAL A 245 -4.68 -14.71 7.28
CA VAL A 245 -5.77 -15.45 6.64
C VAL A 245 -5.17 -16.47 5.70
N LEU A 246 -5.66 -17.70 5.73
CA LEU A 246 -5.36 -18.71 4.72
C LEU A 246 -6.07 -18.36 3.42
N THR A 247 -5.37 -18.41 2.30
CA THR A 247 -5.96 -18.28 0.97
C THR A 247 -5.92 -19.61 0.23
N GLU A 248 -6.55 -19.69 -0.92
CA GLU A 248 -6.50 -20.88 -1.77
C GLU A 248 -5.06 -21.26 -2.14
N THR A 249 -4.17 -20.29 -2.31
CA THR A 249 -2.79 -20.53 -2.77
C THR A 249 -1.73 -20.33 -1.68
N GLY A 250 -2.09 -19.70 -0.55
CA GLY A 250 -1.10 -19.36 0.46
C GLY A 250 -1.65 -18.57 1.65
N ILE A 251 -1.00 -17.47 2.00
CA ILE A 251 -1.27 -16.70 3.22
C ILE A 251 -1.25 -15.20 2.96
N GLU A 252 -2.16 -14.46 3.61
CA GLU A 252 -2.24 -13.01 3.56
C GLU A 252 -2.72 -12.43 4.90
N GLY A 253 -3.04 -11.14 4.96
CA GLY A 253 -3.60 -10.48 6.14
C GLY A 253 -2.62 -9.57 6.85
N SER A 254 -3.09 -8.92 7.92
CA SER A 254 -2.42 -7.74 8.48
C SER A 254 -0.96 -7.96 8.89
N VAL A 255 -0.64 -9.09 9.53
CA VAL A 255 0.75 -9.38 9.93
C VAL A 255 1.62 -9.73 8.71
N ILE A 256 1.07 -10.42 7.70
CA ILE A 256 1.79 -10.78 6.48
C ILE A 256 2.09 -9.53 5.64
N TYR A 257 1.10 -8.63 5.52
CA TYR A 257 1.29 -7.36 4.80
C TYR A 257 2.39 -6.51 5.44
N ALA A 258 2.40 -6.41 6.77
CA ALA A 258 3.38 -5.60 7.50
C ALA A 258 4.84 -6.06 7.30
N ILE A 259 5.06 -7.35 7.04
CA ILE A 259 6.39 -7.95 6.85
C ILE A 259 6.69 -8.32 5.40
N SER A 260 5.78 -7.96 4.49
CA SER A 260 5.84 -8.43 3.10
C SER A 260 7.08 -7.95 2.34
N ALA A 261 7.60 -6.77 2.66
CA ALA A 261 8.82 -6.24 2.04
C ALA A 261 10.02 -7.16 2.30
N ASP A 262 10.29 -7.54 3.56
CA ASP A 262 11.41 -8.43 3.92
C ASP A 262 11.26 -9.81 3.27
N LEU A 263 10.05 -10.37 3.30
CA LEU A 263 9.77 -11.67 2.71
C LEU A 263 9.94 -11.64 1.18
N ARG A 264 9.49 -10.58 0.52
CA ARG A 264 9.66 -10.37 -0.92
C ARG A 264 11.13 -10.26 -1.30
N GLU A 265 11.92 -9.45 -0.58
CA GLU A 265 13.35 -9.31 -0.84
C GLU A 265 14.09 -10.64 -0.63
N THR A 266 13.75 -11.38 0.43
CA THR A 266 14.30 -12.71 0.67
C THR A 266 13.97 -13.68 -0.48
N ILE A 267 12.72 -13.71 -0.95
CA ILE A 267 12.32 -14.53 -2.11
C ILE A 267 13.07 -14.12 -3.37
N THR A 268 13.24 -12.81 -3.61
CA THR A 268 13.98 -12.31 -4.77
C THR A 268 15.44 -12.77 -4.76
N ARG A 269 16.07 -12.80 -3.60
CA ARG A 269 17.46 -13.21 -3.41
C ARG A 269 17.64 -14.73 -3.44
N ASP A 270 16.79 -15.47 -2.71
CA ASP A 270 17.02 -16.88 -2.36
C ASP A 270 16.02 -17.85 -3.06
N GLY A 271 15.08 -17.32 -3.84
CA GLY A 271 14.03 -18.09 -4.53
C GLY A 271 12.87 -18.54 -3.64
N SER A 272 12.98 -18.40 -2.32
CA SER A 272 11.91 -18.65 -1.34
C SER A 272 12.23 -17.99 -0.01
N ALA A 273 11.21 -17.76 0.83
CA ALA A 273 11.40 -17.28 2.21
C ALA A 273 10.80 -18.26 3.21
N MET A 274 11.43 -18.40 4.38
CA MET A 274 10.90 -19.20 5.48
C MET A 274 10.21 -18.27 6.48
N LEU A 275 8.90 -18.47 6.65
CA LEU A 275 8.09 -17.87 7.68
C LEU A 275 7.79 -18.91 8.75
N HIS A 276 7.93 -18.56 10.02
CA HIS A 276 7.51 -19.41 11.13
C HIS A 276 6.31 -18.78 11.84
N LEU A 277 5.27 -19.57 12.11
CA LEU A 277 4.09 -19.13 12.87
C LEU A 277 4.05 -19.79 14.25
N ASP A 278 3.96 -19.00 15.31
CA ASP A 278 3.51 -19.45 16.61
C ASP A 278 1.97 -19.44 16.63
N LEU A 279 1.37 -20.62 16.65
CA LEU A 279 -0.09 -20.78 16.61
C LEU A 279 -0.75 -20.64 17.98
N ALA A 280 0.04 -20.67 19.07
CA ALA A 280 -0.41 -20.57 20.46
C ALA A 280 0.41 -19.55 21.27
N PRO A 281 0.36 -18.24 20.94
CA PRO A 281 1.21 -17.21 21.57
C PRO A 281 1.09 -17.12 23.09
N GLY A 282 -0.06 -17.48 23.64
CA GLY A 282 -0.32 -17.41 25.09
C GLY A 282 0.23 -18.61 25.89
N ARG A 283 0.93 -19.55 25.25
CA ARG A 283 1.47 -20.76 25.91
C ARG A 283 2.95 -20.95 25.57
N ASP A 284 3.75 -21.28 26.55
CA ASP A 284 5.11 -21.77 26.34
C ASP A 284 5.13 -23.25 25.92
N VAL A 285 6.29 -23.72 25.46
CA VAL A 285 6.49 -25.10 24.97
C VAL A 285 6.24 -26.10 26.09
N THR A 286 6.69 -25.83 27.31
CA THR A 286 6.59 -26.74 28.47
C THR A 286 5.12 -27.00 28.80
N ARG A 287 4.32 -25.95 28.94
CA ARG A 287 2.86 -26.06 29.16
C ARG A 287 2.14 -26.76 28.02
N LEU A 288 2.59 -26.57 26.77
CA LEU A 288 2.03 -27.30 25.63
C LEU A 288 2.36 -28.79 25.71
N CYS A 289 3.61 -29.17 26.01
CA CYS A 289 4.01 -30.57 26.21
C CYS A 289 3.22 -31.23 27.34
N GLU A 290 3.07 -30.58 28.50
CA GLU A 290 2.27 -31.07 29.61
C GLU A 290 0.80 -31.30 29.20
N ALA A 291 0.17 -30.34 28.55
CA ALA A 291 -1.21 -30.45 28.08
C ALA A 291 -1.38 -31.56 27.01
N LEU A 292 -0.45 -31.66 26.09
CA LEU A 292 -0.45 -32.66 25.02
C LEU A 292 -0.03 -34.06 25.51
N SER A 293 0.54 -34.20 26.70
CA SER A 293 0.81 -35.52 27.33
C SER A 293 -0.42 -36.16 27.88
N MET A 294 -1.54 -35.43 28.02
CA MET A 294 -2.81 -35.99 28.44
C MET A 294 -3.37 -36.97 27.40
N PRO A 295 -3.86 -38.15 27.83
CA PRO A 295 -4.32 -39.17 26.90
C PRO A 295 -5.38 -38.67 25.93
N ARG A 296 -5.22 -38.91 24.63
CA ARG A 296 -6.21 -38.56 23.62
C ARG A 296 -7.50 -39.33 23.73
N GLY A 297 -7.41 -40.58 24.18
CA GLY A 297 -8.56 -41.50 24.22
C GLY A 297 -9.13 -41.75 22.82
N LYS A 298 -10.44 -41.77 22.71
CA LYS A 298 -11.17 -42.00 21.43
C LYS A 298 -11.36 -40.72 20.59
N ARG A 299 -10.79 -39.57 20.99
CA ARG A 299 -11.01 -38.30 20.30
C ARG A 299 -10.21 -38.25 19.00
N SER A 300 -10.75 -37.55 18.02
CA SER A 300 -9.96 -37.16 16.83
C SER A 300 -8.77 -36.30 17.25
N LEU A 301 -7.71 -36.29 16.43
CA LEU A 301 -6.53 -35.48 16.73
C LEU A 301 -6.87 -33.97 16.73
N GLY A 302 -7.73 -33.51 15.81
CA GLY A 302 -8.19 -32.12 15.79
C GLY A 302 -8.99 -31.73 17.04
N GLU A 303 -9.88 -32.58 17.55
CA GLU A 303 -10.61 -32.32 18.80
C GLU A 303 -9.67 -32.28 20.00
N TRP A 304 -8.70 -33.16 20.04
CA TRP A 304 -7.70 -33.20 21.09
C TRP A 304 -6.83 -31.96 21.09
N LEU A 305 -6.33 -31.49 19.91
CA LEU A 305 -5.57 -30.24 19.77
C LEU A 305 -6.41 -29.03 20.18
N ARG A 306 -7.69 -28.99 19.83
CA ARG A 306 -8.60 -27.92 20.25
C ARG A 306 -8.70 -27.83 21.78
N ARG A 307 -8.83 -28.97 22.48
CA ARG A 307 -8.92 -29.01 23.93
C ARG A 307 -7.62 -28.72 24.65
N GLN A 308 -6.53 -29.35 24.21
CA GLN A 308 -5.27 -29.33 24.92
C GLN A 308 -4.39 -28.13 24.54
N ALA A 309 -4.40 -27.73 23.27
CA ALA A 309 -3.58 -26.63 22.77
C ALA A 309 -4.38 -25.36 22.41
N ALA A 310 -5.71 -25.37 22.56
CA ALA A 310 -6.61 -24.29 22.15
C ALA A 310 -6.47 -23.92 20.65
N LEU A 311 -6.13 -24.88 19.79
CA LEU A 311 -6.07 -24.69 18.36
C LEU A 311 -7.46 -24.91 17.76
N ASP A 312 -7.95 -23.89 17.01
CA ASP A 312 -9.13 -24.07 16.16
C ASP A 312 -8.84 -24.98 14.96
N ALA A 313 -9.85 -25.24 14.14
CA ALA A 313 -9.71 -26.14 13.00
C ALA A 313 -8.69 -25.63 11.96
N ALA A 314 -8.62 -24.29 11.75
CA ALA A 314 -7.68 -23.70 10.80
C ALA A 314 -6.23 -23.80 11.27
N LYS A 315 -5.97 -23.63 12.56
CA LYS A 315 -4.62 -23.83 13.13
C LYS A 315 -4.24 -25.31 13.15
N ALA A 316 -5.20 -26.19 13.51
CA ALA A 316 -4.95 -27.62 13.54
C ALA A 316 -4.62 -28.19 12.16
N VAL A 317 -5.30 -27.78 11.09
CA VAL A 317 -4.99 -28.26 9.73
C VAL A 317 -3.59 -27.88 9.27
N LEU A 318 -3.09 -26.71 9.66
CA LEU A 318 -1.71 -26.32 9.37
C LEU A 318 -0.68 -27.24 10.03
N VAL A 319 -0.95 -27.69 11.26
CA VAL A 319 -0.10 -28.67 11.93
C VAL A 319 -0.09 -29.98 11.16
N PHE A 320 -1.25 -30.42 10.64
CA PHE A 320 -1.32 -31.63 9.81
C PHE A 320 -0.67 -31.47 8.46
N GLU A 321 -0.75 -30.29 7.86
CA GLU A 321 -0.07 -29.97 6.58
C GLU A 321 1.44 -30.16 6.70
N VAL A 322 2.03 -29.78 7.84
CA VAL A 322 3.48 -29.85 8.08
C VAL A 322 3.92 -31.22 8.60
N LEU A 323 3.18 -31.82 9.52
CA LEU A 323 3.60 -33.07 10.20
C LEU A 323 3.02 -34.33 9.56
N GLY A 324 1.98 -34.23 8.73
CA GLY A 324 1.30 -35.37 8.14
C GLY A 324 0.51 -36.20 9.15
N SER A 325 0.31 -37.49 8.83
CA SER A 325 -0.44 -38.47 9.64
C SER A 325 0.16 -38.71 11.02
N ASP A 326 1.46 -38.52 11.18
CA ASP A 326 2.22 -38.85 12.39
C ASP A 326 2.24 -37.72 13.43
N ALA A 327 1.50 -36.61 13.17
CA ALA A 327 1.46 -35.44 14.03
C ALA A 327 1.17 -35.71 15.51
N GLY A 328 0.51 -36.82 15.85
CA GLY A 328 0.17 -37.17 17.22
C GLY A 328 1.14 -38.17 17.92
N ASN A 329 2.17 -38.62 17.23
CA ASN A 329 3.03 -39.70 17.74
C ASN A 329 4.25 -39.20 18.55
N ASP A 330 4.61 -37.92 18.36
CA ASP A 330 5.74 -37.27 19.04
C ASP A 330 5.27 -35.92 19.61
N ILE A 331 5.07 -35.86 20.93
CA ILE A 331 4.54 -34.70 21.64
C ILE A 331 5.50 -33.52 21.58
N ASP A 332 6.78 -33.74 21.73
CA ASP A 332 7.79 -32.68 21.71
C ASP A 332 7.90 -32.03 20.32
N ARG A 333 7.90 -32.87 19.28
CA ARG A 333 7.84 -32.42 17.90
C ARG A 333 6.54 -31.66 17.60
N LEU A 334 5.42 -32.15 18.08
CA LEU A 334 4.12 -31.50 17.93
C LEU A 334 4.07 -30.14 18.63
N ALA A 335 4.49 -30.05 19.89
CA ALA A 335 4.55 -28.81 20.66
C ALA A 335 5.49 -27.79 20.02
N SER A 336 6.67 -28.24 19.61
CA SER A 336 7.68 -27.40 18.91
C SER A 336 7.12 -26.86 17.60
N THR A 337 6.41 -27.70 16.82
CA THR A 337 5.78 -27.28 15.57
C THR A 337 4.65 -26.26 15.82
N ILE A 338 3.83 -26.45 16.84
CA ILE A 338 2.79 -25.46 17.20
C ILE A 338 3.40 -24.10 17.53
N LYS A 339 4.56 -24.07 18.17
CA LYS A 339 5.28 -22.83 18.54
C LYS A 339 6.11 -22.23 17.41
N ARG A 340 6.48 -23.03 16.42
CA ARG A 340 7.36 -22.58 15.32
C ARG A 340 7.01 -23.34 14.03
N LEU A 341 5.76 -23.22 13.58
CA LEU A 341 5.27 -23.89 12.39
C LEU A 341 5.94 -23.29 11.15
N PRO A 342 6.75 -24.09 10.40
CA PRO A 342 7.46 -23.59 9.24
C PRO A 342 6.54 -23.50 8.02
N LEU A 343 6.55 -22.36 7.34
CA LEU A 343 5.88 -22.13 6.08
C LEU A 343 6.90 -21.64 5.05
N ARG A 344 7.09 -22.40 3.99
CA ARG A 344 7.92 -21.98 2.87
C ARG A 344 7.10 -21.15 1.90
N LEU A 345 7.42 -19.87 1.83
CA LEU A 345 6.80 -18.92 0.90
C LEU A 345 7.53 -18.98 -0.45
N LEU A 346 6.79 -19.20 -1.52
CA LEU A 346 7.33 -19.48 -2.85
C LEU A 346 7.47 -18.22 -3.70
N ARG A 347 6.48 -17.33 -3.63
CA ARG A 347 6.45 -16.08 -4.38
C ARG A 347 5.43 -15.12 -3.78
N PRO A 348 5.61 -13.81 -3.93
CA PRO A 348 4.57 -12.85 -3.61
C PRO A 348 3.38 -12.99 -4.56
N ARG A 349 2.18 -12.64 -4.08
CA ARG A 349 0.99 -12.53 -4.93
C ARG A 349 1.17 -11.41 -5.95
N PRO A 350 0.49 -11.49 -7.13
CA PRO A 350 0.57 -10.47 -8.16
C PRO A 350 0.31 -9.07 -7.65
N ILE A 351 0.97 -8.07 -8.24
CA ILE A 351 0.82 -6.66 -7.86
C ILE A 351 -0.64 -6.18 -7.95
N SER A 352 -1.42 -6.72 -8.87
CA SER A 352 -2.86 -6.40 -9.02
C SER A 352 -3.71 -6.82 -7.82
N GLU A 353 -3.22 -7.72 -6.98
CA GLU A 353 -3.87 -8.20 -5.74
C GLU A 353 -3.26 -7.54 -4.48
N ALA A 354 -2.13 -6.86 -4.62
CA ALA A 354 -1.45 -6.20 -3.51
C ALA A 354 -2.20 -4.94 -3.06
N ILE A 355 -2.00 -4.54 -1.80
CA ILE A 355 -2.58 -3.30 -1.27
C ILE A 355 -1.86 -2.07 -1.86
N SER A 356 -0.55 -2.18 -2.07
CA SER A 356 0.29 -1.09 -2.57
C SER A 356 1.42 -1.62 -3.45
N SER A 357 2.17 -0.69 -4.03
CA SER A 357 3.33 -0.97 -4.88
C SER A 357 4.61 -0.48 -4.21
N ALA A 358 5.71 -1.17 -4.47
CA ALA A 358 7.08 -0.67 -4.32
C ALA A 358 7.67 -0.41 -5.72
N GLY A 359 8.75 0.33 -5.80
CA GLY A 359 9.30 0.82 -7.07
C GLY A 359 8.59 2.08 -7.54
N GLY A 360 8.92 2.56 -8.73
CA GLY A 360 8.41 3.81 -9.29
C GLY A 360 9.52 4.75 -9.73
N VAL A 361 9.20 6.02 -9.95
CA VAL A 361 10.18 7.06 -10.31
C VAL A 361 11.21 7.17 -9.19
N ARG A 362 12.49 6.93 -9.53
CA ARG A 362 13.56 7.00 -8.55
C ARG A 362 13.69 8.42 -7.99
N LEU A 363 13.82 8.53 -6.67
CA LEU A 363 13.91 9.84 -6.01
C LEU A 363 15.12 10.67 -6.48
N GLY A 364 16.21 10.02 -6.92
CA GLY A 364 17.35 10.70 -7.53
C GLY A 364 17.04 11.38 -8.87
N ALA A 365 15.97 11.00 -9.57
CA ALA A 365 15.51 11.66 -10.78
C ALA A 365 14.80 13.01 -10.51
N LEU A 366 14.50 13.29 -9.23
CA LEU A 366 13.83 14.51 -8.80
C LEU A 366 14.82 15.48 -8.12
N ASP A 367 14.49 16.75 -8.17
CA ASP A 367 15.09 17.76 -7.30
C ASP A 367 14.36 17.84 -5.94
N ASP A 368 14.79 18.75 -5.08
CA ASP A 368 14.23 18.94 -3.74
C ASP A 368 12.80 19.48 -3.74
N THR A 369 12.28 19.93 -4.87
CA THR A 369 10.91 20.42 -5.06
C THR A 369 9.98 19.37 -5.67
N SER A 370 10.45 18.13 -5.81
CA SER A 370 9.79 17.03 -6.52
C SER A 370 9.64 17.21 -8.03
N MET A 371 10.42 18.13 -8.64
CA MET A 371 10.48 18.34 -10.08
C MET A 371 11.43 17.34 -10.74
N LEU A 372 11.03 16.78 -11.88
CA LEU A 372 11.91 15.95 -12.70
C LEU A 372 13.10 16.76 -13.24
N ARG A 373 14.33 16.32 -12.91
CA ARG A 373 15.55 16.98 -13.39
C ARG A 373 15.65 17.00 -14.91
N ALA A 374 15.16 15.95 -15.57
CA ALA A 374 15.15 15.80 -17.02
C ALA A 374 14.02 16.58 -17.71
N MET A 375 12.97 16.99 -16.97
CA MET A 375 11.78 17.64 -17.53
C MET A 375 11.35 18.83 -16.65
N PRO A 376 11.97 20.02 -16.81
CA PRO A 376 11.60 21.21 -16.06
C PRO A 376 10.12 21.53 -16.19
N GLY A 377 9.45 21.89 -15.07
CA GLY A 377 8.02 22.15 -15.00
C GLY A 377 7.17 20.88 -14.82
N VAL A 378 7.76 19.67 -14.77
CA VAL A 378 7.04 18.42 -14.48
C VAL A 378 7.44 17.90 -13.10
N PHE A 379 6.46 17.67 -12.25
CA PHE A 379 6.60 17.23 -10.86
C PHE A 379 5.99 15.85 -10.66
N CYS A 380 6.46 15.07 -9.70
CA CYS A 380 5.92 13.76 -9.38
C CYS A 380 5.57 13.66 -7.89
N ALA A 381 4.45 12.96 -7.56
CA ALA A 381 3.99 12.79 -6.19
C ALA A 381 3.28 11.45 -5.95
N GLY A 382 3.26 11.01 -4.71
CA GLY A 382 2.50 9.84 -4.26
C GLY A 382 3.17 8.50 -4.55
N GLU A 383 2.35 7.47 -4.68
CA GLU A 383 2.78 6.08 -4.81
C GLU A 383 3.48 5.77 -6.15
N MET A 384 3.48 6.70 -7.12
CA MET A 384 4.30 6.53 -8.32
C MET A 384 5.80 6.75 -8.10
N LEU A 385 6.20 7.27 -6.95
CA LEU A 385 7.60 7.46 -6.56
C LEU A 385 8.18 6.17 -5.95
N ASP A 386 9.50 5.98 -6.07
CA ASP A 386 10.21 4.79 -5.58
C ASP A 386 10.36 4.80 -4.05
N TRP A 387 9.27 4.46 -3.37
CA TRP A 387 9.22 4.23 -1.92
C TRP A 387 8.13 3.21 -1.58
N GLU A 388 8.21 2.63 -0.40
CA GLU A 388 7.16 1.77 0.16
C GLU A 388 7.05 1.96 1.68
N ALA A 389 5.92 1.54 2.24
CA ALA A 389 5.69 1.51 3.68
C ALA A 389 4.72 0.38 4.04
N PRO A 390 4.74 -0.13 5.29
CA PRO A 390 3.75 -1.09 5.75
C PRO A 390 2.36 -0.46 5.82
N THR A 391 1.32 -1.31 5.93
CA THR A 391 -0.01 -0.83 6.29
C THR A 391 0.00 -0.19 7.69
N GLY A 392 -0.86 0.79 7.94
CA GLY A 392 -0.91 1.46 9.24
C GLY A 392 -1.08 2.98 9.16
N GLY A 393 -1.43 3.51 7.97
CA GLY A 393 -1.61 4.94 7.72
C GLY A 393 -0.40 5.62 7.07
N TYR A 394 0.76 4.95 7.05
CA TYR A 394 2.01 5.48 6.51
C TYR A 394 1.94 5.80 5.01
N LEU A 395 1.27 4.92 4.24
CA LEU A 395 1.09 5.11 2.79
C LEU A 395 0.30 6.38 2.47
N LEU A 396 -0.83 6.60 3.15
CA LEU A 396 -1.64 7.80 2.95
C LEU A 396 -0.88 9.05 3.40
N GLN A 397 -0.21 8.98 4.55
CA GLN A 397 0.58 10.08 5.08
C GLN A 397 1.63 10.57 4.06
N ALA A 398 2.43 9.66 3.50
CA ALA A 398 3.43 10.01 2.49
C ALA A 398 2.81 10.50 1.18
N CYS A 399 1.65 9.96 0.77
CA CYS A 399 0.93 10.48 -0.39
C CYS A 399 0.48 11.92 -0.20
N PHE A 400 -0.06 12.27 0.97
CA PHE A 400 -0.45 13.64 1.29
C PHE A 400 0.78 14.56 1.33
N ALA A 401 1.82 14.18 2.05
CA ALA A 401 3.04 14.99 2.21
C ALA A 401 3.75 15.24 0.87
N SER A 402 3.95 14.21 0.05
CA SER A 402 4.56 14.36 -1.28
C SER A 402 3.68 15.18 -2.24
N GLY A 403 2.36 15.08 -2.12
CA GLY A 403 1.43 15.89 -2.90
C GLY A 403 1.51 17.37 -2.55
N LEU A 404 1.58 17.70 -1.25
CA LEU A 404 1.82 19.07 -0.79
C LEU A 404 3.14 19.61 -1.33
N ARG A 405 4.24 18.85 -1.18
CA ARG A 405 5.57 19.26 -1.64
C ARG A 405 5.61 19.53 -3.14
N ALA A 406 5.06 18.63 -3.96
CA ALA A 406 4.98 18.83 -5.41
C ALA A 406 4.11 20.04 -5.78
N GLY A 407 3.02 20.27 -5.05
CA GLY A 407 2.18 21.45 -5.19
C GLY A 407 2.94 22.74 -4.91
N LEU A 408 3.68 22.82 -3.81
CA LEU A 408 4.53 23.98 -3.47
C LEU A 408 5.63 24.20 -4.52
N GLY A 409 6.28 23.12 -4.99
CA GLY A 409 7.28 23.18 -6.05
C GLY A 409 6.70 23.76 -7.35
N ALA A 410 5.54 23.30 -7.77
CA ALA A 410 4.86 23.78 -8.97
C ALA A 410 4.39 25.25 -8.83
N VAL A 411 3.92 25.67 -7.64
CA VAL A 411 3.63 27.08 -7.35
C VAL A 411 4.88 27.94 -7.50
N ALA A 412 5.98 27.54 -6.88
CA ALA A 412 7.26 28.27 -6.98
C ALA A 412 7.79 28.33 -8.42
N TRP A 413 7.55 27.30 -9.24
CA TRP A 413 7.89 27.29 -10.66
C TRP A 413 7.09 28.34 -11.46
N MET A 414 5.78 28.43 -11.20
CA MET A 414 4.88 29.37 -11.90
C MET A 414 5.09 30.84 -11.52
N GLN A 415 5.80 31.11 -10.43
CA GLN A 415 6.08 32.46 -9.92
C GLN A 415 7.46 32.99 -10.39
N ARG A 416 8.22 32.19 -11.12
CA ARG A 416 9.51 32.61 -11.72
C ARG A 416 9.30 33.44 -12.98
#